data_168c21e7332a28841a15945541ad0fda
#
_entry.id   168c21e7332a28841a15945541ad0fda
#
_cell.length_a   1.000
_cell.length_b   1.000
_cell.length_c   1.000
_cell.angle_alpha   90.00
_cell.angle_beta   90.00
_cell.angle_gamma   90.00
#
_symmetry.space_group_name_H-M   'P 1'
#
loop_
_entity.id
_entity.type
_entity.pdbx_description
1 polymer ?
#
loop_
_entity_poly.entity_id
_entity_poly.type
_entity_poly.pdbx_seq_one_letter_code
_entity_poly.pdbx_strand_id
1 'polypeptide(L)'
;MADEIPRVNVAVKDRILLHLLQEDEQADRYVVSVALTRPGIAEACAQHPPNVSRAMRTLLRKRLVSEHSRSIRGDDRRQKTWQLTDEGRXEAXRRXAXLSDLKVLIRDETDTLLEVEAGQAASRLQAELSLLQILLHAQHEGVLTFGDIRFGLVTKQMEDEDLPPPGRLKLLAGAHATYHTSPPKTRPVHGRLDATEGXTNWFEKGTPCVVIHGIAGIGKSTLVANWLGAHMLEVPHLSVCWYPCQPWDKAVGLAVSLLHRFGVDDKHDPYQLMETLPLTPGAEFDVDSWRRRLLAYLTDARAIRERFVGESGGPPPYWLIVLDDVHHVSSEAKDLLGALLDISKKAPLRLVFVSRTTLSVYDRRDVHTRDLVEEIPLQGLSVDEITTWVEDMGGTPLPPEDVXRLTGGHPLALELLEIYGQPTHGDWLKFLDEEIIXHMPAEEHELLATLAVAESPIPWSKLSEAVNWEGNPPERLLTYGLLLELDEGMWLHEALRERFLREVGSASTKRKKXLQ
;
A
#
# COMPACT_ATOMS: atom_id res chain seq x y z
N MET A 1 -17.16 16.46 23.21
CA MET A 1 -17.26 15.10 22.68
C MET A 1 -16.20 14.97 21.63
N ALA A 2 -15.26 14.05 21.82
CA ALA A 2 -14.30 13.76 20.77
C ALA A 2 -15.08 13.15 19.61
N ASP A 3 -14.97 13.76 18.45
CA ASP A 3 -15.59 13.20 17.26
C ASP A 3 -14.96 11.82 17.02
N GLU A 4 -15.77 10.79 17.08
CA GLU A 4 -15.31 9.44 16.82
C GLU A 4 -14.83 9.36 15.38
N ILE A 5 -13.58 8.97 15.20
CA ILE A 5 -13.02 8.80 13.86
C ILE A 5 -13.74 7.61 13.20
N PRO A 6 -14.19 7.78 11.96
CA PRO A 6 -14.98 6.74 11.32
C PRO A 6 -14.20 5.43 11.15
N ARG A 7 -14.89 4.33 11.40
CA ARG A 7 -14.32 3.01 11.20
C ARG A 7 -14.92 2.39 9.95
N VAL A 8 -14.06 1.81 9.13
CA VAL A 8 -14.51 1.04 7.98
C VAL A 8 -14.20 -0.43 8.23
N ASN A 9 -15.25 -1.26 8.20
CA ASN A 9 -15.11 -2.71 8.29
C ASN A 9 -16.16 -3.30 7.35
N VAL A 10 -15.71 -4.00 6.32
CA VAL A 10 -16.59 -4.54 5.28
C VAL A 10 -16.56 -6.06 5.35
N ALA A 11 -17.70 -6.65 5.68
CA ALA A 11 -17.83 -8.10 5.76
C ALA A 11 -17.50 -8.77 4.42
N VAL A 12 -16.92 -9.97 4.47
CA VAL A 12 -16.52 -10.71 3.27
C VAL A 12 -17.68 -10.86 2.28
N LYS A 13 -18.90 -11.13 2.77
CA LYS A 13 -20.08 -11.25 1.91
C LYS A 13 -20.38 -9.96 1.15
N ASP A 14 -20.25 -8.83 1.83
CA ASP A 14 -20.47 -7.51 1.20
C ASP A 14 -19.40 -7.22 0.16
N ARG A 15 -18.15 -7.57 0.44
CA ARG A 15 -17.05 -7.42 -0.55
C ARG A 15 -17.38 -8.20 -1.82
N ILE A 16 -17.84 -9.45 -1.66
CA ILE A 16 -18.20 -10.31 -2.80
C ILE A 16 -19.37 -9.73 -3.58
N LEU A 17 -20.40 -9.26 -2.89
CA LEU A 17 -21.57 -8.67 -3.56
C LEU A 17 -21.18 -7.40 -4.35
N LEU A 18 -20.35 -6.52 -3.75
CA LEU A 18 -19.89 -5.31 -4.45
C LEU A 18 -19.03 -5.67 -5.66
N HIS A 19 -18.14 -6.65 -5.51
CA HIS A 19 -17.27 -7.06 -6.61
C HIS A 19 -18.08 -7.67 -7.76
N LEU A 20 -19.01 -8.57 -7.46
CA LEU A 20 -19.84 -9.19 -8.49
C LEU A 20 -20.78 -8.18 -9.16
N LEU A 21 -21.23 -7.16 -8.43
CA LEU A 21 -22.02 -6.07 -9.00
C LEU A 21 -21.18 -5.25 -10.00
N GLN A 22 -19.94 -5.00 -9.66
CA GLN A 22 -19.02 -4.28 -10.55
C GLN A 22 -18.76 -5.08 -11.83
N GLU A 23 -18.74 -6.41 -11.74
CA GLU A 23 -18.46 -7.30 -12.87
C GLU A 23 -19.73 -7.78 -13.60
N ASP A 24 -20.89 -7.23 -13.23
CA ASP A 24 -22.19 -7.75 -13.68
C ASP A 24 -22.42 -7.63 -15.20
N GLU A 25 -21.69 -6.75 -15.88
CA GLU A 25 -21.77 -6.59 -17.34
C GLU A 25 -21.44 -7.85 -18.10
N GLN A 26 -20.65 -8.77 -17.50
CA GLN A 26 -20.25 -10.00 -18.17
C GLN A 26 -21.06 -11.22 -17.70
N ALA A 27 -22.13 -11.00 -16.91
CA ALA A 27 -22.87 -12.10 -16.27
C ALA A 27 -23.39 -13.15 -17.26
N ASP A 28 -23.84 -12.71 -18.45
CA ASP A 28 -24.43 -13.60 -19.44
C ASP A 28 -23.49 -13.99 -20.58
N ARG A 29 -22.19 -13.71 -20.45
CA ARG A 29 -21.23 -14.01 -21.51
C ARG A 29 -20.74 -15.46 -21.42
N TYR A 30 -20.38 -16.05 -22.57
CA TYR A 30 -19.81 -17.40 -22.62
C TYR A 30 -18.35 -17.40 -22.16
N VAL A 31 -17.61 -16.35 -22.48
CA VAL A 31 -16.22 -16.19 -22.07
C VAL A 31 -16.16 -15.00 -21.12
N VAL A 32 -15.70 -15.24 -19.92
CA VAL A 32 -15.70 -14.22 -18.86
C VAL A 32 -14.28 -13.99 -18.33
N SER A 33 -14.14 -12.90 -17.57
CA SER A 33 -12.89 -12.56 -16.93
C SER A 33 -12.59 -13.52 -15.77
N VAL A 34 -11.32 -13.72 -15.47
CA VAL A 34 -10.85 -14.42 -14.27
C VAL A 34 -11.40 -13.80 -12.98
N ALA A 35 -11.84 -12.53 -13.02
CA ALA A 35 -12.44 -11.84 -11.87
C ALA A 35 -13.68 -12.56 -11.32
N LEU A 36 -14.34 -13.41 -12.11
CA LEU A 36 -15.50 -14.15 -11.65
C LEU A 36 -15.16 -15.55 -11.09
N THR A 37 -13.90 -15.94 -11.11
CA THR A 37 -13.44 -17.21 -10.53
C THR A 37 -13.15 -17.04 -9.04
N ARG A 38 -13.04 -18.15 -8.30
CA ARG A 38 -12.73 -18.09 -6.86
C ARG A 38 -11.41 -17.35 -6.59
N PRO A 39 -10.29 -17.67 -7.27
CA PRO A 39 -9.07 -16.90 -7.03
C PRO A 39 -9.21 -15.41 -7.39
N GLY A 40 -9.91 -15.09 -8.46
CA GLY A 40 -10.12 -13.70 -8.88
C GLY A 40 -10.96 -12.92 -7.89
N ILE A 41 -12.05 -13.54 -7.39
CA ILE A 41 -12.89 -12.94 -6.35
C ILE A 41 -12.08 -12.75 -5.06
N ALA A 42 -11.30 -13.75 -4.65
CA ALA A 42 -10.48 -13.68 -3.45
C ALA A 42 -9.49 -12.51 -3.53
N GLU A 43 -8.85 -12.36 -4.67
CA GLU A 43 -7.90 -11.27 -4.87
C GLU A 43 -8.57 -9.90 -4.88
N ALA A 44 -9.69 -9.77 -5.58
CA ALA A 44 -10.45 -8.50 -5.65
C ALA A 44 -11.02 -8.10 -4.28
N CYS A 45 -11.35 -9.08 -3.44
CA CYS A 45 -11.93 -8.83 -2.11
C CYS A 45 -10.87 -8.79 -1.00
N ALA A 46 -9.58 -8.90 -1.33
CA ALA A 46 -8.48 -8.95 -0.37
C ALA A 46 -8.74 -10.04 0.69
N GLN A 47 -9.05 -11.26 0.22
CA GLN A 47 -9.37 -12.40 1.09
C GLN A 47 -8.68 -13.67 0.62
N HIS A 48 -8.44 -14.59 1.55
CA HIS A 48 -7.96 -15.92 1.19
C HIS A 48 -9.08 -16.74 0.54
N PRO A 49 -8.76 -17.56 -0.47
CA PRO A 49 -9.78 -18.36 -1.15
C PRO A 49 -10.68 -19.22 -0.25
N PRO A 50 -10.20 -19.85 0.85
CA PRO A 50 -11.11 -20.56 1.75
C PRO A 50 -12.20 -19.68 2.38
N ASN A 51 -11.87 -18.42 2.71
CA ASN A 51 -12.84 -17.46 3.26
C ASN A 51 -13.92 -17.13 2.21
N VAL A 52 -13.50 -16.95 0.98
CA VAL A 52 -14.40 -16.72 -0.16
C VAL A 52 -15.33 -17.93 -0.33
N SER A 53 -14.77 -19.14 -0.29
CA SER A 53 -15.58 -20.38 -0.43
C SER A 53 -16.63 -20.48 0.65
N ARG A 54 -16.29 -20.14 1.89
CA ARG A 54 -17.22 -20.17 3.01
C ARG A 54 -18.36 -19.14 2.83
N ALA A 55 -17.99 -17.90 2.50
CA ALA A 55 -18.96 -16.84 2.26
C ALA A 55 -19.85 -17.15 1.05
N MET A 56 -19.26 -17.70 -0.01
CA MET A 56 -19.97 -18.04 -1.23
C MET A 56 -21.04 -19.11 -0.97
N ARG A 57 -20.76 -20.10 -0.12
CA ARG A 57 -21.75 -21.11 0.26
C ARG A 57 -22.98 -20.47 0.91
N THR A 58 -22.78 -19.47 1.75
CA THR A 58 -23.90 -18.74 2.38
C THR A 58 -24.67 -17.94 1.32
N LEU A 59 -23.99 -17.28 0.40
CA LEU A 59 -24.64 -16.49 -0.65
C LEU A 59 -25.45 -17.40 -1.62
N LEU A 60 -24.93 -18.60 -1.92
CA LEU A 60 -25.64 -19.59 -2.74
C LEU A 60 -26.90 -20.08 -2.03
N ARG A 61 -26.82 -20.37 -0.73
CA ARG A 61 -28.00 -20.79 0.06
C ARG A 61 -29.07 -19.71 0.08
N LYS A 62 -28.68 -18.45 0.13
CA LYS A 62 -29.61 -17.32 0.12
C LYS A 62 -30.10 -16.98 -1.29
N ARG A 63 -29.63 -17.71 -2.29
CA ARG A 63 -29.97 -17.50 -3.71
C ARG A 63 -29.57 -16.12 -4.23
N LEU A 64 -28.54 -15.54 -3.64
CA LEU A 64 -28.03 -14.22 -4.09
C LEU A 64 -27.02 -14.34 -5.22
N VAL A 65 -26.36 -15.51 -5.35
CA VAL A 65 -25.43 -15.78 -6.43
C VAL A 65 -25.77 -17.11 -7.08
N SER A 66 -25.34 -17.28 -8.33
CA SER A 66 -25.44 -18.55 -9.06
C SER A 66 -24.05 -18.99 -9.53
N GLU A 67 -23.84 -20.30 -9.60
CA GLU A 67 -22.58 -20.90 -10.00
C GLU A 67 -22.67 -21.43 -11.43
N HIS A 68 -21.66 -21.18 -12.23
CA HIS A 68 -21.61 -21.64 -13.63
C HIS A 68 -20.23 -22.17 -13.95
N SER A 69 -20.11 -23.00 -14.99
CA SER A 69 -18.84 -23.41 -15.52
C SER A 69 -18.64 -22.69 -16.87
N ARG A 70 -17.59 -21.88 -16.97
CA ARG A 70 -17.38 -21.02 -18.15
C ARG A 70 -15.93 -21.03 -18.59
N SER A 71 -15.74 -20.67 -19.87
CA SER A 71 -14.42 -20.38 -20.42
C SER A 71 -13.91 -19.07 -19.87
N ILE A 72 -12.65 -19.03 -19.50
CA ILE A 72 -12.01 -17.83 -18.92
C ILE A 72 -11.10 -17.21 -20.00
N ARG A 73 -11.20 -15.91 -20.17
CA ARG A 73 -10.37 -15.19 -21.14
C ARG A 73 -8.89 -15.42 -20.82
N GLY A 74 -8.14 -15.94 -21.78
CA GLY A 74 -6.72 -16.22 -21.61
C GLY A 74 -6.39 -17.56 -20.96
N ASP A 75 -7.39 -18.45 -20.78
CA ASP A 75 -7.18 -19.78 -20.22
C ASP A 75 -7.90 -20.79 -21.11
N ASP A 76 -7.25 -21.90 -21.42
CA ASP A 76 -7.83 -22.95 -22.26
C ASP A 76 -8.84 -23.82 -21.50
N ARG A 77 -8.92 -23.69 -20.18
CA ARG A 77 -9.77 -24.53 -19.36
C ARG A 77 -11.01 -23.80 -18.89
N ARG A 78 -12.09 -24.53 -18.77
CA ARG A 78 -13.31 -24.01 -18.13
C ARG A 78 -13.12 -24.03 -16.62
N GLN A 79 -13.63 -22.99 -15.96
CA GLN A 79 -13.54 -22.89 -14.52
C GLN A 79 -14.92 -22.55 -13.91
N LYS A 80 -15.07 -22.83 -12.63
CA LYS A 80 -16.24 -22.39 -11.89
C LYS A 80 -16.21 -20.87 -11.75
N THR A 81 -17.34 -20.25 -12.06
CA THR A 81 -17.51 -18.81 -11.95
C THR A 81 -18.80 -18.51 -11.21
N TRP A 82 -18.91 -17.33 -10.67
CA TRP A 82 -20.10 -16.91 -9.93
C TRP A 82 -20.59 -15.57 -10.46
N GLN A 83 -21.91 -15.37 -10.41
CA GLN A 83 -22.53 -14.10 -10.77
C GLN A 83 -23.73 -13.85 -9.89
N LEU A 84 -24.20 -12.62 -9.84
CA LEU A 84 -25.39 -12.26 -9.06
C LEU A 84 -26.65 -12.80 -9.72
N THR A 85 -27.61 -13.22 -8.90
CA THR A 85 -29.00 -13.43 -9.35
C THR A 85 -29.70 -12.08 -9.34
N ASP A 86 -30.97 -12.06 -9.79
CA ASP A 86 -31.78 -10.85 -9.71
C ASP A 86 -31.94 -10.41 -8.25
N GLU A 87 -32.18 -11.34 -7.35
CA GLU A 87 -32.24 -11.06 -5.90
C GLU A 87 -30.90 -10.57 -5.39
N GLY A 88 -29.82 -11.15 -5.90
CA GLY A 88 -28.46 -10.74 -5.57
C GLY A 88 -28.15 -9.31 -5.98
N ARG A 89 -28.58 -8.91 -7.13
CA ARG A 89 -28.44 -7.50 -7.60
C ARG A 89 -29.17 -6.54 -6.67
N UNK A 90 -30.06 -6.85 -6.26
CA UNK A 90 -30.81 -6.09 -5.44
C UNK A 90 -30.17 -5.90 -4.17
N GLU A 91 -29.89 -7.05 -3.62
CA GLU A 91 -29.18 -7.00 -2.33
C GLU A 91 -27.87 -6.23 -2.48
N ALA A 92 -27.15 -6.48 -3.50
CA ALA A 92 -25.89 -5.75 -3.76
C ALA A 92 -26.11 -4.23 -3.90
N UNK A 93 -26.98 -3.90 -4.52
CA UNK A 93 -27.32 -2.64 -4.68
C UNK A 93 -27.65 -2.00 -3.46
N ARG A 94 -28.50 -2.68 -2.57
CA ARG A 94 -28.85 -2.21 -1.21
C ARG A 94 -27.58 -2.04 -0.35
N ARG A 95 -26.72 -3.00 -0.38
CA ARG A 95 -25.43 -2.91 0.31
C ARG A 95 -24.52 -1.78 -0.22
N UNK A 96 -24.52 -1.56 -1.43
CA UNK A 96 -23.86 -0.57 -2.03
C UNK A 96 -24.20 0.67 -1.44
N ALA A 97 -25.49 0.99 -1.33
CA ALA A 97 -25.99 2.21 -0.72
C ALA A 97 -25.60 2.36 0.77
N UNK A 98 -25.62 1.34 1.26
CA UNK A 98 -25.35 1.39 2.59
C UNK A 98 -23.98 1.69 2.88
N LEU A 99 -23.16 1.06 2.30
CA LEU A 99 -21.73 1.22 2.46
C LEU A 99 -21.23 2.56 1.94
N SER A 100 -21.88 3.11 0.95
CA SER A 100 -21.54 4.44 0.41
C SER A 100 -21.66 5.56 1.45
N ASP A 101 -22.52 5.38 2.43
CA ASP A 101 -22.76 6.38 3.47
C ASP A 101 -21.71 6.31 4.60
N LEU A 102 -20.88 5.27 4.63
CA LEU A 102 -19.84 5.17 5.64
C LEU A 102 -18.86 6.35 5.52
N LYS A 103 -18.42 6.85 6.64
CA LYS A 103 -17.45 7.94 6.66
C LYS A 103 -16.03 7.38 6.56
N VAL A 104 -15.23 8.00 5.72
CA VAL A 104 -13.82 7.67 5.56
C VAL A 104 -12.99 8.95 5.67
N LEU A 105 -11.74 8.79 6.10
CA LEU A 105 -10.81 9.91 6.16
C LEU A 105 -9.96 9.87 4.89
N ILE A 106 -9.84 11.02 4.24
CA ILE A 106 -8.99 11.16 3.06
C ILE A 106 -8.06 12.36 3.22
N ARG A 107 -6.93 12.32 2.52
CA ARG A 107 -6.10 13.51 2.30
C ARG A 107 -6.21 13.86 0.83
N ASP A 108 -6.66 15.06 0.54
CA ASP A 108 -6.88 15.48 -0.84
C ASP A 108 -5.58 15.92 -1.52
N GLU A 109 -5.69 16.49 -2.71
CA GLU A 109 -4.53 16.92 -3.51
C GLU A 109 -3.71 18.03 -2.84
N THR A 110 -4.30 18.74 -1.86
CA THR A 110 -3.60 19.77 -1.09
C THR A 110 -3.09 19.24 0.25
N ASP A 111 -3.14 17.91 0.45
CA ASP A 111 -2.76 17.23 1.69
C ASP A 111 -3.64 17.63 2.88
N THR A 112 -4.85 18.12 2.62
CA THR A 112 -5.81 18.47 3.68
C THR A 112 -6.58 17.22 4.11
N LEU A 113 -6.62 16.98 5.41
CA LEU A 113 -7.36 15.85 5.99
C LEU A 113 -8.85 16.18 6.01
N LEU A 114 -9.66 15.33 5.41
CA LEU A 114 -11.11 15.51 5.31
C LEU A 114 -11.84 14.23 5.66
N GLU A 115 -13.01 14.36 6.30
CA GLU A 115 -13.93 13.25 6.51
C GLU A 115 -15.01 13.36 5.42
N VAL A 116 -15.17 12.32 4.63
CA VAL A 116 -16.15 12.29 3.53
C VAL A 116 -16.92 10.97 3.55
N GLU A 117 -18.04 10.93 2.85
CA GLU A 117 -18.76 9.68 2.62
C GLU A 117 -17.97 8.83 1.61
N ALA A 118 -17.91 7.51 1.84
CA ALA A 118 -17.15 6.60 0.99
C ALA A 118 -17.56 6.69 -0.48
N GLY A 119 -18.85 6.88 -0.74
CA GLY A 119 -19.36 7.03 -2.10
C GLY A 119 -18.88 8.28 -2.81
N GLN A 120 -18.38 9.28 -2.06
CA GLN A 120 -17.87 10.53 -2.62
C GLN A 120 -16.33 10.59 -2.65
N ALA A 121 -15.67 9.64 -2.00
CA ALA A 121 -14.22 9.70 -1.83
C ALA A 121 -13.47 9.67 -3.16
N ALA A 122 -13.88 8.80 -4.09
CA ALA A 122 -13.22 8.69 -5.40
C ALA A 122 -13.29 10.02 -6.17
N SER A 123 -14.45 10.67 -6.16
CA SER A 123 -14.63 11.96 -6.81
C SER A 123 -13.76 13.05 -6.17
N ARG A 124 -13.72 13.09 -4.84
CA ARG A 124 -12.89 14.06 -4.12
C ARG A 124 -11.40 13.87 -4.38
N LEU A 125 -10.98 12.60 -4.56
CA LEU A 125 -9.59 12.26 -4.86
C LEU A 125 -9.28 12.28 -6.36
N GLN A 126 -10.27 12.60 -7.20
CA GLN A 126 -10.14 12.61 -8.65
C GLN A 126 -9.62 11.25 -9.15
N ALA A 127 -10.22 10.18 -8.65
CA ALA A 127 -9.74 8.82 -8.90
C ALA A 127 -10.83 7.93 -9.48
N GLU A 128 -10.44 6.98 -10.34
CA GLU A 128 -11.35 5.99 -10.87
C GLU A 128 -11.29 4.76 -9.96
N LEU A 129 -11.94 4.86 -8.82
CA LEU A 129 -11.96 3.80 -7.82
C LEU A 129 -13.39 3.33 -7.58
N SER A 130 -13.55 2.03 -7.45
CA SER A 130 -14.84 1.46 -7.02
C SER A 130 -15.04 1.71 -5.53
N LEU A 131 -16.29 1.61 -5.09
CA LEU A 131 -16.61 1.71 -3.66
C LEU A 131 -15.84 0.64 -2.86
N LEU A 132 -15.77 -0.60 -3.38
CA LEU A 132 -15.04 -1.67 -2.71
C LEU A 132 -13.56 -1.30 -2.53
N GLN A 133 -12.92 -0.76 -3.56
CA GLN A 133 -11.52 -0.36 -3.48
C GLN A 133 -11.30 0.74 -2.44
N ILE A 134 -12.19 1.74 -2.39
CA ILE A 134 -12.15 2.80 -1.39
C ILE A 134 -12.25 2.22 0.03
N LEU A 135 -13.21 1.33 0.24
CA LEU A 135 -13.45 0.75 1.56
C LEU A 135 -12.32 -0.15 2.02
N LEU A 136 -11.78 -0.98 1.10
CA LEU A 136 -10.65 -1.85 1.43
C LEU A 136 -9.41 -1.03 1.80
N HIS A 137 -9.15 0.03 1.03
CA HIS A 137 -8.01 0.91 1.30
C HIS A 137 -8.18 1.60 2.67
N ALA A 138 -9.36 2.15 2.93
CA ALA A 138 -9.65 2.82 4.20
C ALA A 138 -9.53 1.84 5.39
N GLN A 139 -9.98 0.60 5.20
CA GLN A 139 -9.93 -0.41 6.26
C GLN A 139 -8.48 -0.80 6.61
N HIS A 140 -7.62 -0.92 5.59
CA HIS A 140 -6.24 -1.36 5.81
C HIS A 140 -5.29 -0.23 6.21
N GLU A 141 -5.48 0.96 5.66
CA GLU A 141 -4.56 2.09 5.85
C GLU A 141 -5.10 3.19 6.78
N GLY A 142 -6.37 3.20 7.06
CA GLY A 142 -7.00 4.21 7.91
C GLY A 142 -7.32 5.50 7.18
N VAL A 143 -6.32 6.19 6.66
CA VAL A 143 -6.50 7.43 5.88
C VAL A 143 -6.12 7.14 4.44
N LEU A 144 -7.06 7.42 3.52
CA LEU A 144 -6.81 7.23 2.10
C LEU A 144 -6.25 8.53 1.54
N THR A 145 -5.02 8.52 1.09
CA THR A 145 -4.38 9.75 0.58
C THR A 145 -4.42 9.78 -0.95
N PHE A 146 -4.46 10.98 -1.47
CA PHE A 146 -4.37 11.20 -2.92
C PHE A 146 -3.12 10.52 -3.49
N GLY A 147 -2.01 10.58 -2.76
CA GLY A 147 -0.77 9.94 -3.18
C GLY A 147 -0.81 8.42 -3.15
N ASP A 148 -1.54 7.83 -2.20
CA ASP A 148 -1.61 6.38 -2.04
C ASP A 148 -2.32 5.70 -3.21
N ILE A 149 -3.34 6.34 -3.76
CA ILE A 149 -4.12 5.74 -4.84
C ILE A 149 -3.63 6.15 -6.22
N ARG A 150 -2.62 7.03 -6.27
CA ARG A 150 -2.05 7.41 -7.53
C ARG A 150 -0.63 6.94 -7.58
N PHE A 151 -0.27 6.31 -8.68
CA PHE A 151 1.14 6.18 -8.93
C PHE A 151 1.34 6.54 -10.39
N GLY A 152 2.48 7.04 -10.69
CA GLY A 152 2.62 7.60 -12.00
C GLY A 152 4.03 7.57 -12.54
N LEU A 153 4.10 7.87 -13.80
CA LEU A 153 5.34 8.11 -14.48
C LEU A 153 5.51 9.63 -14.48
N VAL A 154 6.59 10.10 -13.89
CA VAL A 154 6.89 11.54 -13.87
C VAL A 154 8.07 11.77 -14.78
N THR A 155 7.89 12.60 -15.78
CA THR A 155 8.95 12.99 -16.67
C THR A 155 8.68 14.41 -17.14
N LYS A 156 9.72 15.21 -17.20
CA LYS A 156 9.60 16.59 -17.65
C LYS A 156 9.27 16.70 -19.14
N GLN A 157 9.46 15.61 -19.87
CA GLN A 157 9.27 15.61 -21.32
C GLN A 157 7.87 15.15 -21.74
N MET A 158 7.06 14.62 -20.81
CA MET A 158 5.71 14.22 -21.15
C MET A 158 4.74 15.38 -20.93
N GLU A 159 3.89 15.60 -21.89
CA GLU A 159 2.79 16.55 -21.73
C GLU A 159 1.69 15.92 -20.87
N ASP A 160 0.86 16.72 -20.25
CA ASP A 160 -0.20 16.25 -19.39
C ASP A 160 -1.12 15.25 -20.08
N GLU A 161 -1.33 15.43 -21.38
CA GLU A 161 -2.18 14.54 -22.18
C GLU A 161 -1.62 13.13 -22.34
N ASP A 162 -0.31 12.97 -22.17
CA ASP A 162 0.36 11.69 -22.32
C ASP A 162 0.37 10.89 -21.01
N LEU A 163 -0.03 11.53 -19.91
CA LEU A 163 -0.05 10.83 -18.61
C LEU A 163 -1.31 9.98 -18.47
N PRO A 164 -1.21 8.80 -17.88
CA PRO A 164 -2.41 8.00 -17.63
C PRO A 164 -3.37 8.72 -16.67
N PRO A 165 -4.67 8.41 -16.76
CA PRO A 165 -5.63 9.02 -15.83
C PRO A 165 -5.23 8.73 -14.37
N PRO A 166 -5.36 9.72 -13.49
CA PRO A 166 -4.93 9.54 -12.11
C PRO A 166 -5.82 8.60 -11.31
N GLY A 167 -5.20 7.97 -10.31
CA GLY A 167 -5.96 7.25 -9.30
C GLY A 167 -6.74 6.04 -9.78
N ARG A 168 -6.23 5.30 -10.76
CA ARG A 168 -6.97 4.17 -11.28
C ARG A 168 -6.41 2.85 -10.77
N LEU A 169 -7.25 2.10 -10.07
CA LEU A 169 -6.94 0.73 -9.71
C LEU A 169 -7.55 -0.20 -10.74
N LYS A 170 -6.76 -1.16 -11.21
CA LYS A 170 -7.19 -2.05 -12.27
C LYS A 170 -6.87 -3.49 -11.91
N LEU A 171 -7.83 -4.38 -12.14
CA LEU A 171 -7.62 -5.80 -11.95
C LEU A 171 -7.16 -6.38 -13.29
N LEU A 172 -5.93 -6.93 -13.31
CA LEU A 172 -5.37 -7.53 -14.52
C LEU A 172 -4.95 -8.94 -14.17
N ALA A 173 -5.47 -9.92 -14.88
CA ALA A 173 -5.17 -11.34 -14.66
C ALA A 173 -5.33 -11.73 -13.19
N GLY A 174 -6.35 -11.20 -12.54
CA GLY A 174 -6.63 -11.47 -11.14
C GLY A 174 -5.80 -10.68 -10.15
N ALA A 175 -4.91 -9.82 -10.63
CA ALA A 175 -4.06 -9.00 -9.77
C ALA A 175 -4.49 -7.55 -9.81
N HIS A 176 -4.33 -6.86 -8.69
CA HIS A 176 -4.58 -5.43 -8.67
C HIS A 176 -3.36 -4.70 -9.22
N ALA A 177 -3.58 -3.78 -10.14
CA ALA A 177 -2.52 -2.92 -10.66
C ALA A 177 -2.96 -1.47 -10.51
N THR A 178 -2.10 -0.66 -9.90
CA THR A 178 -2.36 0.76 -9.73
C THR A 178 -1.46 1.52 -10.70
N TYR A 179 -2.00 2.39 -11.44
CA TYR A 179 -1.19 3.22 -12.31
C TYR A 179 -1.75 4.63 -12.40
N HIS A 180 -0.94 5.57 -12.32
CA HIS A 180 -1.10 6.79 -12.57
C HIS A 180 -0.30 7.76 -12.40
N THR A 181 0.17 8.51 -12.27
CA THR A 181 0.50 9.86 -12.66
C THR A 181 1.70 10.43 -11.90
N SER A 182 1.53 11.19 -10.94
CA SER A 182 2.60 11.92 -10.25
C SER A 182 2.86 11.36 -8.86
N PRO A 183 4.06 11.55 -8.35
CA PRO A 183 4.29 11.29 -6.92
C PRO A 183 3.32 12.11 -6.06
N PRO A 184 3.04 11.68 -4.84
CA PRO A 184 2.14 12.43 -3.98
C PRO A 184 2.62 13.86 -3.74
N LYS A 185 1.69 14.80 -3.71
CA LYS A 185 1.98 16.16 -3.27
C LYS A 185 1.99 16.11 -1.74
N THR A 186 3.04 16.63 -1.16
CA THR A 186 3.20 16.57 0.28
C THR A 186 3.45 17.96 0.84
N ARG A 187 3.31 18.09 2.14
CA ARG A 187 3.72 19.30 2.85
C ARG A 187 5.23 19.46 2.72
N PRO A 188 5.74 20.70 2.76
CA PRO A 188 7.18 20.88 2.80
C PRO A 188 7.80 20.08 3.94
N VAL A 189 8.92 19.45 3.68
CA VAL A 189 9.64 18.72 4.71
C VAL A 189 10.45 19.71 5.53
N HIS A 190 10.27 19.69 6.85
CA HIS A 190 11.03 20.54 7.74
C HIS A 190 12.25 19.75 8.20
N GLY A 191 13.43 20.23 7.85
CA GLY A 191 14.67 19.53 8.16
C GLY A 191 14.92 18.36 7.23
N ARG A 192 15.38 17.27 7.79
CA ARG A 192 15.74 16.06 7.03
C ARG A 192 16.88 16.34 6.04
N LEU A 193 17.71 17.35 6.31
CA LEU A 193 18.80 17.74 5.39
C LEU A 193 19.78 16.59 5.18
N ASP A 194 20.16 15.89 6.24
CA ASP A 194 21.11 14.78 6.14
C ASP A 194 20.55 13.65 5.27
N ALA A 195 19.28 13.30 5.45
CA ALA A 195 18.62 12.24 4.68
C ALA A 195 18.45 12.67 3.21
N THR A 196 18.06 13.92 2.98
CA THR A 196 17.92 14.49 1.64
C THR A 196 19.28 14.49 0.91
N GLU A 197 20.33 14.91 1.59
CA GLU A 197 21.70 14.88 1.04
C GLU A 197 22.14 13.44 0.77
N GLY A 198 21.84 12.56 1.66
CA GLY A 198 22.06 11.12 1.45
C GLY A 198 21.44 10.57 0.17
N UNK A 199 20.22 10.88 -0.11
CA UNK A 199 19.55 10.54 -1.19
C UNK A 199 20.20 10.98 -2.38
N THR A 200 20.63 12.36 -2.42
CA THR A 200 21.33 13.00 -3.55
C THR A 200 22.71 12.34 -3.81
N ASN A 201 23.47 12.15 -2.75
CA ASN A 201 24.77 11.49 -2.85
C ASN A 201 24.66 10.07 -3.40
N TRP A 202 23.66 9.31 -2.97
CA TRP A 202 23.39 7.98 -3.51
C TRP A 202 23.15 8.03 -5.02
N PHE A 203 22.32 8.96 -5.47
CA PHE A 203 21.98 9.09 -6.89
C PHE A 203 23.22 9.46 -7.71
N GLU A 204 23.99 10.43 -7.24
CA GLU A 204 25.21 10.89 -7.92
C GLU A 204 26.30 9.82 -7.95
N LYS A 205 26.41 9.02 -6.88
CA LYS A 205 27.40 7.95 -6.78
C LYS A 205 27.12 6.82 -7.76
N GLY A 206 25.84 6.62 -8.13
CA GLY A 206 25.48 5.58 -9.09
C GLY A 206 25.12 4.22 -8.48
N THR A 207 25.01 4.12 -7.16
CA THR A 207 24.58 2.88 -6.48
C THR A 207 23.17 2.50 -6.95
N PRO A 208 22.93 1.25 -7.37
CA PRO A 208 21.65 0.89 -7.98
C PRO A 208 20.42 1.10 -7.11
N CYS A 209 20.50 0.82 -5.81
CA CYS A 209 19.34 0.84 -4.95
C CYS A 209 19.58 1.62 -3.66
N VAL A 210 18.56 2.32 -3.18
CA VAL A 210 18.57 2.90 -1.82
C VAL A 210 17.31 2.42 -1.09
N VAL A 211 17.46 2.10 0.20
CA VAL A 211 16.36 1.71 1.07
C VAL A 211 16.20 2.79 2.14
N ILE A 212 15.07 3.47 2.11
CA ILE A 212 14.70 4.46 3.13
C ILE A 212 13.84 3.71 4.16
N HIS A 213 14.30 3.59 5.39
CA HIS A 213 13.56 2.80 6.35
C HIS A 213 13.39 3.50 7.71
N GLY A 214 12.36 3.11 8.43
CA GLY A 214 12.02 3.68 9.73
C GLY A 214 10.60 3.34 10.10
N ILE A 215 10.23 3.61 11.34
CA ILE A 215 8.90 3.24 11.86
C ILE A 215 7.78 3.94 11.08
N ALA A 216 6.58 3.40 11.20
CA ALA A 216 5.41 3.96 10.51
C ALA A 216 5.20 5.43 10.91
N GLY A 217 4.84 6.26 9.97
CA GLY A 217 4.55 7.68 10.24
C GLY A 217 5.77 8.58 10.40
N ILE A 218 7.00 8.03 10.25
CA ILE A 218 8.23 8.81 10.46
C ILE A 218 8.55 9.77 9.29
N GLY A 219 7.76 9.72 8.21
CA GLY A 219 7.92 10.65 7.10
C GLY A 219 8.73 10.15 5.92
N LYS A 220 8.87 8.84 5.75
CA LYS A 220 9.67 8.24 4.67
C LYS A 220 9.16 8.62 3.28
N SER A 221 7.88 8.41 3.03
CA SER A 221 7.26 8.70 1.71
C SER A 221 7.30 10.19 1.41
N THR A 222 7.04 11.01 2.43
CA THR A 222 7.10 12.47 2.32
C THR A 222 8.51 12.94 1.93
N LEU A 223 9.53 12.36 2.58
CA LEU A 223 10.92 12.69 2.28
C LEU A 223 11.24 12.39 0.81
N VAL A 224 10.90 11.17 0.35
CA VAL A 224 11.21 10.75 -1.02
C VAL A 224 10.44 11.61 -2.03
N ALA A 225 9.16 11.87 -1.80
CA ALA A 225 8.34 12.69 -2.70
C ALA A 225 8.90 14.12 -2.81
N ASN A 226 9.31 14.71 -1.68
CA ASN A 226 9.92 16.05 -1.69
C ASN A 226 11.27 16.06 -2.38
N TRP A 227 12.11 15.04 -2.12
CA TRP A 227 13.40 14.92 -2.79
C TRP A 227 13.24 14.82 -4.30
N LEU A 228 12.26 14.00 -4.76
CA LEU A 228 11.99 13.89 -6.19
C LEU A 228 11.59 15.24 -6.78
N GLY A 229 10.67 15.94 -6.14
CA GLY A 229 10.21 17.25 -6.61
C GLY A 229 11.29 18.31 -6.65
N ALA A 230 12.17 18.30 -5.65
CA ALA A 230 13.22 19.33 -5.53
C ALA A 230 14.45 19.05 -6.41
N HIS A 231 14.77 17.77 -6.65
CA HIS A 231 16.06 17.41 -7.22
C HIS A 231 16.02 16.58 -8.49
N MET A 232 14.96 15.82 -8.71
CA MET A 232 14.95 14.81 -9.78
C MET A 232 14.16 15.23 -11.02
N LEU A 233 13.18 16.10 -10.92
CA LEU A 233 12.36 16.49 -12.08
C LEU A 233 13.16 17.27 -13.13
N GLU A 234 14.29 17.87 -12.73
CA GLU A 234 15.15 18.60 -13.64
C GLU A 234 16.19 17.71 -14.35
N VAL A 235 16.32 16.45 -13.94
CA VAL A 235 17.31 15.55 -14.52
C VAL A 235 16.85 15.14 -15.94
N PRO A 236 17.65 15.42 -17.00
CA PRO A 236 17.21 15.12 -18.36
C PRO A 236 16.97 13.63 -18.58
N HIS A 237 15.90 13.33 -19.32
CA HIS A 237 15.55 11.97 -19.74
C HIS A 237 15.28 10.99 -18.58
N LEU A 238 15.14 11.48 -17.35
CA LEU A 238 14.80 10.64 -16.22
C LEU A 238 13.27 10.49 -16.15
N SER A 239 12.81 9.23 -16.13
CA SER A 239 11.41 8.92 -15.93
C SER A 239 11.25 8.33 -14.54
N VAL A 240 10.43 8.96 -13.71
CA VAL A 240 10.20 8.53 -12.34
C VAL A 240 8.87 7.78 -12.26
N CYS A 241 8.91 6.57 -11.71
CA CYS A 241 7.71 5.77 -11.49
C CYS A 241 7.53 5.56 -9.99
N TRP A 242 6.37 5.94 -9.48
CA TRP A 242 6.03 5.76 -8.06
C TRP A 242 4.95 4.70 -7.94
N TYR A 243 5.21 3.65 -7.16
CA TYR A 243 4.23 2.60 -6.91
C TYR A 243 3.99 2.46 -5.41
N PRO A 244 2.78 2.81 -4.91
CA PRO A 244 2.44 2.61 -3.50
C PRO A 244 1.98 1.16 -3.30
N CYS A 245 2.83 0.34 -2.70
CA CYS A 245 2.52 -1.06 -2.43
C CYS A 245 1.44 -1.19 -1.37
N GLN A 246 0.49 -2.09 -1.60
CA GLN A 246 -0.62 -2.32 -0.69
C GLN A 246 -0.55 -3.73 -0.10
N PRO A 247 -1.14 -3.98 1.07
CA PRO A 247 -1.10 -5.32 1.66
C PRO A 247 -1.71 -6.43 0.79
N TRP A 248 -2.61 -6.07 -0.12
CA TRP A 248 -3.24 -7.04 -1.01
C TRP A 248 -2.56 -7.17 -2.37
N ASP A 249 -1.51 -6.40 -2.64
CA ASP A 249 -0.80 -6.48 -3.91
C ASP A 249 -0.07 -7.82 -4.03
N LYS A 250 -0.05 -8.34 -5.24
CA LYS A 250 0.66 -9.58 -5.57
C LYS A 250 1.83 -9.29 -6.50
N ALA A 251 2.81 -10.18 -6.51
CA ALA A 251 3.98 -10.03 -7.38
C ALA A 251 3.59 -9.84 -8.84
N VAL A 252 2.58 -10.56 -9.32
CA VAL A 252 2.11 -10.46 -10.70
C VAL A 252 1.57 -9.05 -10.98
N GLY A 253 0.77 -8.48 -10.07
CA GLY A 253 0.23 -7.13 -10.24
C GLY A 253 1.33 -6.08 -10.31
N LEU A 254 2.33 -6.20 -9.44
CA LEU A 254 3.48 -5.31 -9.46
C LEU A 254 4.26 -5.46 -10.78
N ALA A 255 4.50 -6.71 -11.22
CA ALA A 255 5.20 -6.97 -12.48
C ALA A 255 4.47 -6.35 -13.68
N VAL A 256 3.14 -6.50 -13.72
CA VAL A 256 2.31 -5.93 -14.79
C VAL A 256 2.42 -4.39 -14.79
N SER A 257 2.29 -3.78 -13.59
CA SER A 257 2.37 -2.32 -13.47
C SER A 257 3.72 -1.78 -13.94
N LEU A 258 4.80 -2.48 -13.58
CA LEU A 258 6.14 -2.10 -14.01
C LEU A 258 6.31 -2.22 -15.53
N LEU A 259 5.81 -3.29 -16.14
CA LEU A 259 5.88 -3.45 -17.59
C LEU A 259 5.20 -2.28 -18.30
N HIS A 260 4.01 -1.88 -17.82
CA HIS A 260 3.32 -0.73 -18.41
C HIS A 260 4.16 0.55 -18.28
N ARG A 261 4.84 0.74 -17.16
CA ARG A 261 5.71 1.91 -16.95
C ARG A 261 6.91 1.91 -17.88
N PHE A 262 7.43 0.72 -18.20
CA PHE A 262 8.51 0.58 -19.16
C PHE A 262 8.04 0.62 -20.63
N GLY A 263 6.75 0.86 -20.85
CA GLY A 263 6.20 0.97 -22.20
C GLY A 263 5.83 -0.35 -22.85
N VAL A 264 5.76 -1.44 -22.07
CA VAL A 264 5.37 -2.75 -22.58
C VAL A 264 3.86 -2.95 -22.39
N ASP A 265 3.15 -3.25 -23.46
CA ASP A 265 1.71 -3.52 -23.41
C ASP A 265 1.36 -4.51 -24.54
N ASP A 266 0.07 -4.80 -24.71
CA ASP A 266 -0.40 -5.73 -25.72
C ASP A 266 -0.04 -5.34 -27.17
N LYS A 267 0.24 -4.05 -27.39
CA LYS A 267 0.56 -3.53 -28.72
C LYS A 267 2.07 -3.39 -28.95
N HIS A 268 2.83 -3.32 -27.87
CA HIS A 268 4.28 -3.14 -27.97
C HIS A 268 4.96 -4.05 -26.97
N ASP A 269 5.41 -5.21 -27.42
CA ASP A 269 6.07 -6.20 -26.57
C ASP A 269 7.13 -6.93 -27.41
N PRO A 270 8.21 -6.25 -27.74
CA PRO A 270 9.23 -6.83 -28.65
C PRO A 270 9.97 -8.02 -28.05
N TYR A 271 9.93 -8.21 -26.73
CA TYR A 271 10.61 -9.32 -26.06
C TYR A 271 9.63 -10.33 -25.45
N GLN A 272 8.35 -10.25 -25.83
CA GLN A 272 7.32 -11.19 -25.36
C GLN A 272 7.24 -11.24 -23.83
N LEU A 273 7.37 -10.06 -23.19
CA LEU A 273 7.32 -9.93 -21.73
C LEU A 273 5.95 -10.30 -21.16
N MET A 274 4.87 -9.96 -21.87
CA MET A 274 3.52 -10.27 -21.40
C MET A 274 3.30 -11.78 -21.33
N GLU A 275 4.01 -12.58 -22.13
CA GLU A 275 3.92 -14.04 -22.10
C GLU A 275 4.53 -14.66 -20.83
N THR A 276 5.36 -13.93 -20.12
CA THR A 276 5.95 -14.42 -18.86
C THR A 276 4.98 -14.36 -17.68
N LEU A 277 3.89 -13.58 -17.85
CA LEU A 277 2.93 -13.37 -16.77
C LEU A 277 1.90 -14.51 -16.72
N PRO A 278 1.53 -14.98 -15.52
CA PRO A 278 0.49 -16.00 -15.44
C PRO A 278 -0.87 -15.44 -15.88
N LEU A 279 -1.64 -16.26 -16.57
CA LEU A 279 -2.94 -15.85 -17.10
C LEU A 279 -4.05 -15.94 -16.06
N THR A 280 -3.85 -16.73 -15.00
CA THR A 280 -4.86 -16.91 -13.97
C THR A 280 -4.27 -16.65 -12.57
N PRO A 281 -5.07 -16.13 -11.63
CA PRO A 281 -4.59 -15.94 -10.26
C PRO A 281 -4.14 -17.27 -9.65
N GLY A 282 -3.02 -17.22 -8.93
CA GLY A 282 -2.46 -18.39 -8.29
C GLY A 282 -1.61 -19.27 -9.18
N ALA A 283 -1.52 -18.96 -10.46
CA ALA A 283 -0.61 -19.66 -11.36
C ALA A 283 0.84 -19.23 -11.09
N GLU A 284 1.78 -20.14 -11.33
CA GLU A 284 3.19 -19.86 -11.07
C GLU A 284 3.71 -18.78 -12.01
N PHE A 285 4.44 -17.80 -11.43
CA PHE A 285 5.02 -16.71 -12.19
C PHE A 285 6.50 -17.00 -12.43
N ASP A 286 6.89 -17.09 -13.70
CA ASP A 286 8.29 -17.33 -14.07
C ASP A 286 9.08 -16.02 -13.99
N VAL A 287 9.51 -15.68 -12.79
CA VAL A 287 10.25 -14.43 -12.52
C VAL A 287 11.59 -14.42 -13.26
N ASP A 288 12.25 -15.57 -13.41
CA ASP A 288 13.54 -15.62 -14.09
C ASP A 288 13.41 -15.27 -15.59
N SER A 289 12.40 -15.79 -16.26
CA SER A 289 12.11 -15.45 -17.65
C SER A 289 11.76 -13.95 -17.77
N TRP A 290 10.92 -13.44 -16.88
CA TRP A 290 10.57 -12.01 -16.81
C TRP A 290 11.84 -11.16 -16.65
N ARG A 291 12.72 -11.53 -15.73
CA ARG A 291 13.98 -10.80 -15.46
C ARG A 291 14.87 -10.76 -16.71
N ARG A 292 15.08 -11.91 -17.36
CA ARG A 292 15.96 -12.01 -18.53
C ARG A 292 15.42 -11.16 -19.68
N ARG A 293 14.12 -11.27 -19.97
CA ARG A 293 13.49 -10.54 -21.06
C ARG A 293 13.41 -9.04 -20.78
N LEU A 294 13.11 -8.66 -19.55
CA LEU A 294 13.06 -7.23 -19.18
C LEU A 294 14.46 -6.59 -19.25
N LEU A 295 15.49 -7.30 -18.79
CA LEU A 295 16.86 -6.81 -18.92
C LEU A 295 17.22 -6.58 -20.39
N ALA A 296 16.89 -7.55 -21.27
CA ALA A 296 17.13 -7.42 -22.70
C ALA A 296 16.39 -6.20 -23.29
N TYR A 297 15.12 -6.01 -22.90
CA TYR A 297 14.33 -4.88 -23.37
C TYR A 297 14.94 -3.55 -22.91
N LEU A 298 15.24 -3.42 -21.61
CA LEU A 298 15.74 -2.15 -21.06
C LEU A 298 17.14 -1.78 -21.54
N THR A 299 17.91 -2.76 -22.05
CA THR A 299 19.23 -2.48 -22.63
C THR A 299 19.17 -2.33 -24.17
N ASP A 300 18.01 -2.54 -24.79
CA ASP A 300 17.85 -2.39 -26.23
C ASP A 300 17.45 -0.94 -26.56
N ALA A 301 18.46 -0.11 -26.87
CA ALA A 301 18.24 1.30 -27.19
C ALA A 301 17.28 1.52 -28.36
N ARG A 302 17.23 0.58 -29.30
CA ARG A 302 16.33 0.71 -30.47
C ARG A 302 14.87 0.58 -30.04
N ALA A 303 14.54 -0.49 -29.30
CA ALA A 303 13.17 -0.74 -28.84
C ALA A 303 12.67 0.40 -27.95
N ILE A 304 13.55 0.90 -27.07
CA ILE A 304 13.23 2.02 -26.18
C ILE A 304 12.97 3.29 -26.99
N ARG A 305 13.81 3.58 -27.98
CA ARG A 305 13.64 4.78 -28.81
C ARG A 305 12.32 4.73 -29.59
N GLU A 306 11.99 3.57 -30.17
CA GLU A 306 10.74 3.40 -30.91
C GLU A 306 9.52 3.70 -30.05
N ARG A 307 9.60 3.41 -28.75
CA ARG A 307 8.48 3.60 -27.83
C ARG A 307 8.41 5.01 -27.24
N PHE A 308 9.55 5.57 -26.79
CA PHE A 308 9.56 6.78 -25.98
C PHE A 308 10.12 8.02 -26.69
N VAL A 309 11.06 7.86 -27.57
CA VAL A 309 11.76 9.01 -28.18
C VAL A 309 11.20 9.35 -29.56
N GLY A 310 10.62 8.38 -30.25
CA GLY A 310 10.06 8.57 -31.58
C GLY A 310 11.13 8.98 -32.58
N GLU A 311 10.74 9.76 -33.57
CA GLU A 311 11.63 10.21 -34.67
C GLU A 311 12.56 11.35 -34.30
N SER A 312 12.35 11.98 -33.16
CA SER A 312 13.13 13.15 -32.74
C SER A 312 14.54 12.83 -32.25
N GLY A 313 14.82 11.58 -31.93
CA GLY A 313 16.18 11.13 -31.72
C GLY A 313 16.93 11.65 -30.50
N GLY A 314 16.35 11.55 -29.32
CA GLY A 314 17.05 11.85 -28.06
C GLY A 314 17.69 10.61 -27.45
N PRO A 315 18.40 10.73 -26.33
CA PRO A 315 18.88 9.56 -25.60
C PRO A 315 17.71 8.74 -25.03
N PRO A 316 17.90 7.43 -24.85
CA PRO A 316 16.83 6.62 -24.28
C PRO A 316 16.52 7.04 -22.84
N PRO A 317 15.28 6.78 -22.37
CA PRO A 317 14.94 7.14 -21.01
C PRO A 317 15.76 6.36 -19.98
N TYR A 318 15.92 6.98 -18.82
CA TYR A 318 16.58 6.41 -17.66
C TYR A 318 15.49 6.38 -16.57
N TRP A 319 15.32 5.24 -15.91
CA TRP A 319 14.23 5.08 -14.98
C TRP A 319 14.63 5.11 -13.52
N LEU A 320 13.81 5.78 -12.71
CA LEU A 320 13.89 5.75 -11.26
C LEU A 320 12.56 5.20 -10.75
N ILE A 321 12.60 4.01 -10.14
CA ILE A 321 11.40 3.35 -9.63
C ILE A 321 11.37 3.47 -8.12
N VAL A 322 10.31 4.05 -7.59
CA VAL A 322 10.07 4.12 -6.15
C VAL A 322 8.98 3.10 -5.81
N LEU A 323 9.31 2.13 -4.95
CA LEU A 323 8.33 1.22 -4.38
C LEU A 323 8.09 1.68 -2.94
N ASP A 324 6.94 2.33 -2.72
CA ASP A 324 6.58 2.85 -1.42
C ASP A 324 5.88 1.77 -0.60
N ASP A 325 6.18 1.70 0.70
CA ASP A 325 5.66 0.68 1.61
C ASP A 325 5.92 -0.74 1.09
N VAL A 326 7.10 -0.96 0.57
CA VAL A 326 7.47 -2.24 -0.08
C VAL A 326 7.43 -3.42 0.91
N HIS A 327 7.46 -3.16 2.21
CA HIS A 327 7.32 -4.21 3.22
C HIS A 327 5.97 -4.96 3.11
N HIS A 328 4.93 -4.33 2.55
CA HIS A 328 3.65 -5.00 2.35
C HIS A 328 3.76 -6.18 1.38
N VAL A 329 4.70 -6.11 0.43
CA VAL A 329 4.84 -7.15 -0.58
C VAL A 329 6.19 -7.87 -0.51
N SER A 330 7.04 -7.52 0.46
CA SER A 330 8.44 -7.96 0.44
C SER A 330 8.63 -9.47 0.53
N SER A 331 7.76 -10.18 1.26
CA SER A 331 7.87 -11.63 1.38
C SER A 331 7.28 -12.35 0.15
N GLU A 332 6.12 -11.90 -0.32
CA GLU A 332 5.43 -12.49 -1.45
C GLU A 332 6.15 -12.19 -2.77
N ALA A 333 6.71 -10.98 -2.88
CA ALA A 333 7.37 -10.52 -4.10
C ALA A 333 8.89 -10.57 -4.02
N LYS A 334 9.45 -11.34 -3.10
CA LYS A 334 10.91 -11.37 -2.87
C LYS A 334 11.70 -11.67 -4.15
N ASP A 335 11.26 -12.66 -4.93
CA ASP A 335 11.95 -13.04 -6.16
C ASP A 335 11.87 -11.92 -7.21
N LEU A 336 10.73 -11.23 -7.29
CA LEU A 336 10.56 -10.11 -8.20
C LEU A 336 11.45 -8.92 -7.80
N LEU A 337 11.53 -8.62 -6.51
CA LEU A 337 12.41 -7.55 -6.01
C LEU A 337 13.88 -7.88 -6.27
N GLY A 338 14.26 -9.16 -6.07
CA GLY A 338 15.61 -9.64 -6.40
C GLY A 338 15.91 -9.50 -7.89
N ALA A 339 14.93 -9.80 -8.74
CA ALA A 339 15.06 -9.62 -10.20
C ALA A 339 15.28 -8.15 -10.55
N LEU A 340 14.54 -7.23 -9.92
CA LEU A 340 14.73 -5.79 -10.14
C LEU A 340 16.12 -5.32 -9.73
N LEU A 341 16.64 -5.83 -8.60
CA LEU A 341 17.99 -5.52 -8.16
C LEU A 341 19.03 -6.01 -9.17
N ASP A 342 18.85 -7.22 -9.72
CA ASP A 342 19.75 -7.77 -10.73
C ASP A 342 19.70 -6.92 -12.01
N ILE A 343 18.52 -6.52 -12.44
CA ILE A 343 18.34 -5.67 -13.62
C ILE A 343 19.01 -4.31 -13.42
N SER A 344 18.86 -3.72 -12.22
CA SER A 344 19.42 -2.38 -11.94
C SER A 344 20.94 -2.32 -12.00
N LYS A 345 21.61 -3.46 -11.88
CA LYS A 345 23.08 -3.52 -12.00
C LYS A 345 23.54 -3.27 -13.45
N LYS A 346 22.68 -3.55 -14.43
CA LYS A 346 23.09 -3.57 -15.84
C LYS A 346 22.26 -2.67 -16.76
N ALA A 347 21.06 -2.30 -16.35
CA ALA A 347 20.14 -1.48 -17.14
C ALA A 347 20.11 -0.03 -16.59
N PRO A 348 19.61 0.93 -17.36
CA PRO A 348 19.47 2.32 -16.87
C PRO A 348 18.26 2.45 -15.93
N LEU A 349 18.35 1.79 -14.78
CA LEU A 349 17.29 1.66 -13.80
C LEU A 349 17.86 1.86 -12.40
N ARG A 350 17.26 2.77 -11.64
CA ARG A 350 17.59 3.00 -10.24
C ARG A 350 16.36 2.70 -9.37
N LEU A 351 16.59 2.19 -8.18
CA LEU A 351 15.52 1.75 -7.30
C LEU A 351 15.54 2.50 -5.97
N VAL A 352 14.37 2.94 -5.53
CA VAL A 352 14.17 3.48 -4.17
C VAL A 352 13.13 2.60 -3.49
N PHE A 353 13.52 1.92 -2.42
CA PHE A 353 12.60 1.13 -1.63
C PHE A 353 12.30 1.89 -0.33
N VAL A 354 11.03 2.11 -0.06
CA VAL A 354 10.57 2.74 1.18
C VAL A 354 9.93 1.65 2.04
N SER A 355 10.46 1.43 3.24
CA SER A 355 10.06 0.30 4.06
C SER A 355 10.10 0.62 5.55
N ARG A 356 9.39 -0.17 6.36
CA ARG A 356 9.49 -0.05 7.82
C ARG A 356 10.80 -0.59 8.34
N THR A 357 11.36 -1.61 7.67
CA THR A 357 12.61 -2.26 8.07
C THR A 357 13.50 -2.47 6.86
N THR A 358 14.71 -2.91 7.08
CA THR A 358 15.56 -3.39 5.99
C THR A 358 14.95 -4.67 5.41
N LEU A 359 15.27 -4.96 4.16
CA LEU A 359 14.62 -6.06 3.44
C LEU A 359 15.54 -7.28 3.36
N SER A 360 14.92 -8.46 3.25
CA SER A 360 15.66 -9.72 3.12
C SER A 360 16.08 -10.05 1.69
N VAL A 361 15.75 -9.17 0.74
CA VAL A 361 16.06 -9.39 -0.68
C VAL A 361 17.55 -9.15 -1.00
N TYR A 362 18.27 -8.51 -0.10
CA TYR A 362 19.72 -8.27 -0.23
C TYR A 362 20.40 -8.62 1.08
N ASP A 363 21.72 -8.82 1.04
CA ASP A 363 22.48 -9.16 2.25
C ASP A 363 23.44 -8.03 2.68
N ARG A 364 24.11 -8.21 3.80
CA ARG A 364 25.01 -7.17 4.32
C ARG A 364 26.19 -6.87 3.39
N ARG A 365 26.61 -7.83 2.57
CA ARG A 365 27.67 -7.62 1.59
C ARG A 365 27.22 -6.69 0.46
N ASP A 366 25.94 -6.73 0.12
CA ASP A 366 25.38 -5.82 -0.88
C ASP A 366 25.47 -4.36 -0.42
N VAL A 367 25.37 -4.14 0.91
CA VAL A 367 25.44 -2.80 1.51
C VAL A 367 26.89 -2.36 1.72
N HIS A 368 27.71 -3.23 2.31
CA HIS A 368 29.04 -2.82 2.81
C HIS A 368 30.19 -3.10 1.85
N THR A 369 30.04 -4.04 0.94
CA THR A 369 31.14 -4.49 0.09
C THR A 369 30.90 -4.30 -1.41
N ARG A 370 29.68 -4.60 -1.88
CA ARG A 370 29.37 -4.57 -3.31
C ARG A 370 28.84 -3.23 -3.81
N ASP A 371 28.52 -2.31 -2.91
CA ASP A 371 27.91 -1.01 -3.23
C ASP A 371 26.67 -1.17 -4.11
N LEU A 372 25.86 -2.17 -3.82
CA LEU A 372 24.63 -2.43 -4.58
C LEU A 372 23.42 -1.75 -3.94
N VAL A 373 23.42 -1.67 -2.62
CA VAL A 373 22.30 -1.11 -1.84
C VAL A 373 22.86 -0.13 -0.80
N GLU A 374 22.23 1.04 -0.69
CA GLU A 374 22.54 1.97 0.38
C GLU A 374 21.33 2.03 1.29
N GLU A 375 21.54 2.11 2.60
CA GLU A 375 20.45 2.20 3.57
C GLU A 375 20.46 3.55 4.24
N ILE A 376 19.32 4.22 4.29
CA ILE A 376 19.15 5.51 4.97
C ILE A 376 18.06 5.33 6.02
N PRO A 377 18.42 5.18 7.30
CA PRO A 377 17.43 5.09 8.36
C PRO A 377 16.88 6.48 8.70
N LEU A 378 15.57 6.58 8.96
CA LEU A 378 14.97 7.83 9.44
C LEU A 378 14.60 7.71 10.91
N GLN A 379 14.97 8.75 11.65
CA GLN A 379 14.63 8.88 13.06
C GLN A 379 13.69 10.08 13.26
N GLY A 380 13.28 10.34 14.48
CA GLY A 380 12.46 11.50 14.81
C GLY A 380 13.16 12.82 14.47
N LEU A 381 12.38 13.87 14.28
CA LEU A 381 12.92 15.20 14.01
C LEU A 381 13.65 15.74 15.23
N SER A 382 14.71 16.52 14.99
CA SER A 382 15.44 17.20 16.05
C SER A 382 14.64 18.39 16.58
N VAL A 383 15.07 18.96 17.70
CA VAL A 383 14.43 20.15 18.30
C VAL A 383 14.42 21.32 17.31
N ASP A 384 15.51 21.51 16.56
CA ASP A 384 15.57 22.60 15.56
C ASP A 384 14.57 22.37 14.42
N GLU A 385 14.44 21.14 13.96
CA GLU A 385 13.48 20.77 12.91
C GLU A 385 12.04 20.91 13.40
N ILE A 386 11.78 20.55 14.68
CA ILE A 386 10.48 20.74 15.31
C ILE A 386 10.15 22.22 15.42
N THR A 387 11.12 23.07 15.76
CA THR A 387 10.91 24.52 15.85
C THR A 387 10.37 25.07 14.53
N THR A 388 10.97 24.67 13.43
CA THR A 388 10.52 25.09 12.09
C THR A 388 9.10 24.59 11.80
N TRP A 389 8.82 23.33 12.13
CA TRP A 389 7.50 22.75 11.94
C TRP A 389 6.43 23.53 12.71
N VAL A 390 6.70 23.80 14.01
CA VAL A 390 5.77 24.49 14.89
C VAL A 390 5.50 25.93 14.40
N GLU A 391 6.53 26.61 13.94
CA GLU A 391 6.38 27.97 13.39
C GLU A 391 5.44 27.97 12.17
N ASP A 392 5.58 26.99 11.29
CA ASP A 392 4.74 26.89 10.10
C ASP A 392 3.28 26.53 10.44
N MET A 393 3.05 25.86 11.57
CA MET A 393 1.70 25.55 12.05
C MET A 393 1.01 26.74 12.70
N GLY A 394 1.66 27.88 12.84
CA GLY A 394 1.11 29.03 13.54
C GLY A 394 1.44 29.06 15.02
N GLY A 395 2.34 28.20 15.46
CA GLY A 395 2.80 28.13 16.83
C GLY A 395 1.99 27.20 17.74
N THR A 396 2.58 26.85 18.87
CA THR A 396 1.90 26.14 19.95
C THR A 396 2.25 26.83 21.25
N PRO A 397 1.45 26.63 22.31
CA PRO A 397 1.79 27.23 23.62
C PRO A 397 2.98 26.55 24.30
N LEU A 398 3.50 25.44 23.73
CA LEU A 398 4.59 24.67 24.31
C LEU A 398 5.93 25.02 23.67
N PRO A 399 7.02 25.09 24.45
CA PRO A 399 8.36 25.24 23.89
C PRO A 399 8.71 24.06 23.00
N PRO A 400 9.54 24.24 21.94
CA PRO A 400 9.93 23.14 21.07
C PRO A 400 10.59 21.95 21.80
N GLU A 401 11.33 22.21 22.87
CA GLU A 401 11.94 21.13 23.67
C GLU A 401 10.88 20.26 24.34
N ASP A 402 9.77 20.85 24.76
CA ASP A 402 8.65 20.10 25.34
C ASP A 402 7.93 19.30 24.26
N VAL A 403 7.77 19.86 23.11
CA VAL A 403 7.21 19.12 21.98
C VAL A 403 8.11 17.93 21.60
N UNK A 404 9.26 18.05 21.59
CA UNK A 404 10.16 17.08 21.34
C UNK A 404 10.08 16.01 22.27
N ARG A 405 9.92 16.38 23.60
CA ARG A 405 9.71 15.36 24.63
C ARG A 405 8.36 14.63 24.46
N LEU A 406 7.35 15.36 24.04
CA LEU A 406 6.01 14.79 23.90
C LEU A 406 5.89 13.83 22.73
N THR A 407 6.54 14.13 21.63
CA THR A 407 6.34 13.44 20.35
C THR A 407 7.54 12.59 19.92
N GLY A 408 8.68 12.77 20.54
CA GLY A 408 9.93 12.15 20.10
C GLY A 408 10.39 12.65 18.73
N GLY A 409 9.82 13.76 18.25
CA GLY A 409 10.08 14.25 16.91
C GLY A 409 9.40 13.44 15.82
N HIS A 410 8.47 12.57 16.18
CA HIS A 410 7.79 11.69 15.22
C HIS A 410 6.72 12.50 14.46
N PRO A 411 6.81 12.61 13.11
CA PRO A 411 5.86 13.45 12.36
C PRO A 411 4.39 13.10 12.57
N LEU A 412 4.04 11.81 12.67
CA LEU A 412 2.65 11.44 12.93
C LEU A 412 2.19 11.94 14.31
N ALA A 413 3.05 11.86 15.32
CA ALA A 413 2.73 12.40 16.66
C ALA A 413 2.56 13.91 16.61
N LEU A 414 3.38 14.61 15.82
CA LEU A 414 3.25 16.05 15.61
C LEU A 414 1.92 16.40 14.93
N GLU A 415 1.53 15.63 13.90
CA GLU A 415 0.25 15.82 13.23
C GLU A 415 -0.93 15.56 14.17
N LEU A 416 -0.83 14.54 15.02
CA LEU A 416 -1.88 14.24 16.00
C LEU A 416 -2.00 15.38 17.02
N LEU A 417 -0.86 15.93 17.46
CA LEU A 417 -0.87 17.09 18.35
C LEU A 417 -1.54 18.30 17.66
N GLU A 418 -1.24 18.51 16.37
CA GLU A 418 -1.85 19.58 15.59
C GLU A 418 -3.38 19.40 15.47
N ILE A 419 -3.83 18.19 15.15
CA ILE A 419 -5.25 17.93 14.95
C ILE A 419 -6.06 18.03 16.24
N TYR A 420 -5.54 17.47 17.33
CA TYR A 420 -6.30 17.38 18.57
C TYR A 420 -5.98 18.49 19.59
N GLY A 421 -4.92 19.26 19.34
CA GLY A 421 -4.61 20.44 20.13
C GLY A 421 -4.28 20.21 21.60
N GLN A 422 -3.97 18.96 21.98
CA GLN A 422 -3.71 18.63 23.38
C GLN A 422 -2.24 18.35 23.61
N PRO A 423 -1.64 19.00 24.64
CA PRO A 423 -0.26 18.68 25.01
C PRO A 423 -0.19 17.31 25.66
N THR A 424 0.79 16.53 25.27
CA THR A 424 1.03 15.20 25.79
C THR A 424 2.37 15.18 26.53
N HIS A 425 2.87 14.04 26.93
CA HIS A 425 4.13 13.94 27.66
C HIS A 425 5.07 12.90 27.02
N GLY A 426 6.31 13.26 26.92
CA GLY A 426 7.37 12.34 26.58
C GLY A 426 7.62 12.22 25.07
N ASP A 427 8.16 11.10 24.69
CA ASP A 427 8.45 10.80 23.28
C ASP A 427 7.26 10.10 22.62
N TRP A 428 7.44 9.62 21.39
CA TRP A 428 6.37 8.92 20.67
C TRP A 428 5.80 7.74 21.47
N LEU A 429 6.67 6.98 22.13
CA LEU A 429 6.22 5.84 22.94
C LEU A 429 5.47 6.30 24.19
N LYS A 430 5.91 7.42 24.81
CA LYS A 430 5.19 8.02 25.92
C LYS A 430 3.85 8.60 25.47
N PHE A 431 3.81 9.19 24.27
CA PHE A 431 2.53 9.65 23.70
C PHE A 431 1.57 8.47 23.58
N LEU A 432 2.03 7.35 23.04
CA LEU A 432 1.20 6.13 22.95
C LEU A 432 0.76 5.69 24.35
N ASP A 433 1.67 5.70 25.33
CA ASP A 433 1.34 5.32 26.70
C ASP A 433 0.28 6.24 27.30
N GLU A 434 0.51 7.53 27.26
CA GLU A 434 -0.29 8.49 28.04
C GLU A 434 -1.61 8.86 27.36
N GLU A 435 -1.63 8.96 26.03
CA GLU A 435 -2.81 9.40 25.30
C GLU A 435 -3.66 8.25 24.78
N ILE A 436 -3.08 7.09 24.59
CA ILE A 436 -3.79 5.93 24.06
C ILE A 436 -3.86 4.82 25.10
N ILE A 437 -2.73 4.34 25.56
CA ILE A 437 -2.66 3.20 26.48
C ILE A 437 -3.23 3.52 27.86
N UNK A 438 -2.89 4.51 28.23
CA UNK A 438 -3.28 5.01 29.48
C UNK A 438 -4.69 5.20 29.64
N HIS A 439 -5.29 5.63 28.69
CA HIS A 439 -6.74 5.84 28.69
C HIS A 439 -7.53 4.64 28.14
N MET A 440 -6.84 3.59 27.80
CA MET A 440 -7.42 2.40 27.20
C MET A 440 -8.09 1.52 28.25
N PRO A 441 -9.26 0.98 27.98
CA PRO A 441 -9.85 -0.02 28.89
C PRO A 441 -8.94 -1.23 29.06
N ALA A 442 -9.01 -1.87 30.24
CA ALA A 442 -8.18 -3.02 30.56
C ALA A 442 -8.33 -4.14 29.52
N GLU A 443 -9.53 -4.30 28.96
CA GLU A 443 -9.82 -5.30 27.92
C GLU A 443 -9.04 -5.02 26.64
N GLU A 444 -8.98 -3.76 26.21
CA GLU A 444 -8.19 -3.37 25.03
C GLU A 444 -6.71 -3.57 25.29
N HIS A 445 -6.23 -3.24 26.49
CA HIS A 445 -4.83 -3.41 26.87
C HIS A 445 -4.44 -4.89 26.78
N GLU A 446 -5.26 -5.79 27.33
CA GLU A 446 -5.00 -7.23 27.27
C GLU A 446 -5.03 -7.77 25.83
N LEU A 447 -5.95 -7.24 25.01
CA LEU A 447 -6.04 -7.57 23.59
C LEU A 447 -4.73 -7.25 22.88
N LEU A 448 -4.25 -6.02 23.04
CA LEU A 448 -3.03 -5.57 22.36
C LEU A 448 -1.78 -6.28 22.92
N ALA A 449 -1.71 -6.49 24.23
CA ALA A 449 -0.59 -7.20 24.84
C ALA A 449 -0.53 -8.66 24.35
N THR A 450 -1.68 -9.28 24.16
CA THR A 450 -1.77 -10.66 23.66
C THR A 450 -1.35 -10.69 22.18
N LEU A 451 -1.86 -9.75 21.37
CA LEU A 451 -1.48 -9.67 19.96
C LEU A 451 0.01 -9.36 19.77
N ALA A 452 0.60 -8.55 20.66
CA ALA A 452 2.00 -8.16 20.54
C ALA A 452 2.96 -9.37 20.61
N VAL A 453 2.59 -10.43 21.33
CA VAL A 453 3.45 -11.62 21.42
C VAL A 453 3.26 -12.60 20.26
N ALA A 454 2.31 -12.34 19.37
CA ALA A 454 2.08 -13.19 18.20
C ALA A 454 3.26 -13.11 17.23
N GLU A 455 3.53 -14.19 16.54
CA GLU A 455 4.61 -14.24 15.55
C GLU A 455 4.13 -13.99 14.13
N SER A 456 2.82 -13.99 13.94
CA SER A 456 2.18 -13.70 12.65
C SER A 456 0.78 -13.14 12.93
N PRO A 457 0.14 -12.53 11.93
CA PRO A 457 -1.22 -12.00 12.12
C PRO A 457 -2.20 -13.09 12.60
N ILE A 458 -3.12 -12.72 13.48
CA ILE A 458 -4.04 -13.64 14.13
C ILE A 458 -5.48 -13.33 13.66
N PRO A 459 -6.23 -14.31 13.15
CA PRO A 459 -7.63 -14.05 12.81
C PRO A 459 -8.43 -13.52 13.99
N TRP A 460 -9.33 -12.57 13.72
CA TRP A 460 -10.09 -11.91 14.79
C TRP A 460 -10.85 -12.90 15.69
N SER A 461 -11.45 -13.92 15.08
CA SER A 461 -12.18 -14.94 15.83
C SER A 461 -11.30 -15.61 16.89
N LYS A 462 -10.06 -15.92 16.54
CA LYS A 462 -9.11 -16.57 17.45
C LYS A 462 -8.60 -15.61 18.52
N LEU A 463 -8.27 -14.38 18.12
CA LEU A 463 -7.78 -13.37 19.05
C LEU A 463 -8.85 -12.99 20.07
N SER A 464 -10.08 -12.75 19.61
CA SER A 464 -11.19 -12.38 20.49
C SER A 464 -11.50 -13.50 21.50
N GLU A 465 -11.45 -14.76 21.06
CA GLU A 465 -11.63 -15.91 21.95
C GLU A 465 -10.51 -15.98 23.00
N ALA A 466 -9.27 -15.76 22.59
CA ALA A 466 -8.10 -15.84 23.48
C ALA A 466 -8.15 -14.82 24.62
N VAL A 467 -8.79 -13.66 24.40
CA VAL A 467 -8.88 -12.60 25.42
C VAL A 467 -10.32 -12.40 25.94
N ASN A 468 -11.24 -13.29 25.59
CA ASN A 468 -12.66 -13.19 25.99
C ASN A 468 -13.28 -11.84 25.57
N TRP A 469 -12.99 -11.39 24.35
CA TRP A 469 -13.52 -10.12 23.84
C TRP A 469 -14.87 -10.34 23.17
N GLU A 470 -15.84 -9.51 23.51
CA GLU A 470 -17.16 -9.54 22.87
C GLU A 470 -17.28 -8.39 21.87
N GLY A 471 -17.71 -8.71 20.65
CA GLY A 471 -17.96 -7.71 19.62
C GLY A 471 -16.83 -7.51 18.64
N ASN A 472 -16.81 -6.33 18.05
CA ASN A 472 -15.87 -5.98 17.00
C ASN A 472 -14.52 -5.49 17.57
N PRO A 473 -13.45 -5.48 16.78
CA PRO A 473 -12.18 -4.90 17.23
C PRO A 473 -12.33 -3.43 17.64
N PRO A 474 -11.44 -2.91 18.50
CA PRO A 474 -11.54 -1.52 18.95
C PRO A 474 -11.44 -0.52 17.79
N GLU A 475 -12.53 0.19 17.54
CA GLU A 475 -12.64 1.12 16.43
C GLU A 475 -11.56 2.17 16.41
N ARG A 476 -11.30 2.78 17.55
CA ARG A 476 -10.33 3.87 17.66
C ARG A 476 -8.94 3.44 17.16
N LEU A 477 -8.50 2.25 17.57
CA LEU A 477 -7.17 1.75 17.23
C LEU A 477 -7.06 1.39 15.75
N LEU A 478 -8.14 0.85 15.16
CA LEU A 478 -8.18 0.56 13.74
C LEU A 478 -8.11 1.85 12.92
N THR A 479 -8.86 2.85 13.34
CA THR A 479 -8.96 4.12 12.61
C THR A 479 -7.63 4.88 12.63
N TYR A 480 -6.91 4.84 13.76
CA TYR A 480 -5.59 5.47 13.84
C TYR A 480 -4.50 4.67 13.11
N GLY A 481 -4.82 3.47 12.62
CA GLY A 481 -3.81 2.61 12.01
C GLY A 481 -2.84 2.00 13.02
N LEU A 482 -3.20 2.02 14.31
CA LEU A 482 -2.35 1.42 15.35
C LEU A 482 -2.62 -0.07 15.51
N LEU A 483 -3.84 -0.50 15.20
CA LEU A 483 -4.22 -1.90 15.06
C LEU A 483 -4.57 -2.09 13.58
N LEU A 484 -3.99 -3.10 12.96
CA LEU A 484 -4.14 -3.34 11.53
C LEU A 484 -4.96 -4.60 11.30
N GLU A 485 -5.86 -4.55 10.31
CA GLU A 485 -6.58 -5.73 9.87
C GLU A 485 -6.02 -6.10 8.50
N LEU A 486 -5.25 -7.19 8.47
CA LEU A 486 -4.60 -7.68 7.26
C LEU A 486 -5.36 -8.90 6.73
N ASP A 487 -5.00 -9.36 5.54
CA ASP A 487 -5.65 -10.54 4.96
C ASP A 487 -5.49 -11.78 5.84
N GLU A 488 -4.35 -11.91 6.50
CA GLU A 488 -4.07 -13.05 7.38
C GLU A 488 -4.67 -12.89 8.78
N GLY A 489 -5.11 -11.70 9.14
CA GLY A 489 -5.69 -11.43 10.47
C GLY A 489 -5.24 -10.10 11.06
N MET A 490 -5.43 -9.98 12.35
CA MET A 490 -5.10 -8.75 13.10
C MET A 490 -3.60 -8.65 13.37
N TRP A 491 -3.08 -7.44 13.26
CA TRP A 491 -1.68 -7.15 13.56
C TRP A 491 -1.55 -5.79 14.21
N LEU A 492 -0.45 -5.55 14.92
CA LEU A 492 -0.25 -4.27 15.60
C LEU A 492 0.60 -3.32 14.79
N HIS A 493 0.30 -2.04 14.90
CA HIS A 493 1.22 -0.98 14.49
C HIS A 493 2.57 -1.21 15.19
N GLU A 494 3.66 -1.06 14.46
CA GLU A 494 5.00 -1.42 14.95
C GLU A 494 5.37 -0.74 16.28
N ALA A 495 5.06 0.54 16.43
CA ALA A 495 5.38 1.27 17.66
C ALA A 495 4.65 0.69 18.89
N LEU A 496 3.37 0.31 18.71
CA LEU A 496 2.63 -0.35 19.80
C LEU A 496 3.20 -1.72 20.10
N ARG A 497 3.53 -2.49 19.07
CA ARG A 497 4.10 -3.81 19.24
C ARG A 497 5.38 -3.76 20.06
N GLU A 498 6.31 -2.87 19.69
CA GLU A 498 7.55 -2.68 20.45
C GLU A 498 7.28 -2.29 21.90
N ARG A 499 6.34 -1.38 22.10
CA ARG A 499 5.97 -0.90 23.44
C ARG A 499 5.46 -2.04 24.30
N PHE A 500 4.53 -2.85 23.79
CA PHE A 500 3.96 -3.96 24.54
C PHE A 500 4.96 -5.09 24.77
N LEU A 501 5.86 -5.35 23.82
CA LEU A 501 6.90 -6.36 24.01
C LEU A 501 7.85 -6.00 25.14
N ARG A 502 8.15 -4.72 25.33
CA ARG A 502 8.96 -4.26 26.47
C ARG A 502 8.25 -4.51 27.81
N GLU A 503 6.93 -4.40 27.83
CA GLU A 503 6.13 -4.55 29.05
C GLU A 503 5.87 -6.01 29.40
N VAL A 504 5.77 -6.90 28.43
CA VAL A 504 5.21 -8.23 28.63
C VAL A 504 6.10 -9.21 29.40
N GLY A 505 7.41 -9.12 29.28
CA GLY A 505 8.33 -9.90 30.12
C GLY A 505 7.93 -11.36 30.33
N SER A 506 7.77 -11.77 31.60
CA SER A 506 7.44 -13.16 31.97
C SER A 506 6.01 -13.59 31.64
N ALA A 507 5.10 -12.64 31.40
CA ALA A 507 3.73 -12.97 31.00
C ALA A 507 3.61 -13.39 29.52
N SER A 508 4.68 -13.22 28.75
CA SER A 508 4.71 -13.54 27.33
C SER A 508 4.33 -14.99 27.04
N THR A 509 4.87 -15.93 27.81
CA THR A 509 4.64 -17.37 27.62
C THR A 509 3.16 -17.74 27.79
N LYS A 510 2.48 -17.14 28.78
CA LYS A 510 1.08 -17.39 29.03
C LYS A 510 0.22 -16.87 27.85
N ARG A 511 0.51 -15.67 27.37
CA ARG A 511 -0.22 -15.07 26.24
C ARG A 511 0.01 -15.86 24.95
N LYS A 512 1.21 -16.33 24.69
CA LYS A 512 1.52 -17.16 23.52
C LYS A 512 0.71 -18.44 23.48
N LYS A 513 0.53 -19.08 24.65
CA LYS A 513 -0.30 -20.29 24.74
C LYS A 513 -1.77 -20.05 24.36
N UNK A 514 -2.16 -19.00 24.65
CA UNK A 514 -3.42 -18.58 24.37
C UNK A 514 -3.67 -18.49 22.99
N LEU A 515 -2.73 -18.16 22.21
CA LEU A 515 -2.84 -17.98 20.76
C LEU A 515 -2.58 -19.27 19.96
N GLN A 516 -2.01 -20.29 20.56
CA GLN A 516 -1.77 -21.59 19.93
C GLN A 516 -3.05 -22.45 19.91
#